data_5fbe5f263df5d043bd9cdb8c1bb5573b
#
_entry.id   5fbe5f263df5d043bd9cdb8c1bb5573b
#
_cell.length_a   1.000
_cell.length_b   1.000
_cell.length_c   1.000
_cell.angle_alpha   90.00
_cell.angle_beta   90.00
_cell.angle_gamma   90.00
#
_symmetry.space_group_name_H-M   'P 1'
#
loop_
_entity.id
_entity.type
_entity.pdbx_description
1 polymer ?
#
loop_
_entity_poly.entity_id
_entity_poly.type
_entity_poly.pdbx_seq_one_letter_code
_entity_poly.pdbx_strand_id
1 'polypeptide(L)'
;MKQYQYSPLAPNRQIRLLKLCAGTEAEKLSGELVHVFLDEKPSFTALSYAWGDSQPRKAFCCSNLKMEIGLSLHSALRNLRQPTCDTLLWAGALCINQHDISERSQQVRMMSDIYAAAFATVIWLGEESSDVKMAFGW
;
A
#
# COMPACT_ATOMS: atom_id res chain seq x y z
N MET A 1 -4.96 -19.90 -8.64
CA MET A 1 -4.36 -18.60 -8.94
C MET A 1 -2.92 -18.61 -8.47
N LYS A 2 -2.02 -18.16 -9.33
CA LYS A 2 -0.60 -18.12 -8.99
C LYS A 2 -0.30 -17.00 -7.99
N GLN A 3 0.76 -17.21 -7.19
CA GLN A 3 1.22 -16.22 -6.23
C GLN A 3 1.86 -15.02 -6.94
N TYR A 4 1.63 -13.83 -6.41
CA TYR A 4 2.28 -12.63 -6.92
C TYR A 4 3.78 -12.70 -6.68
N GLN A 5 4.55 -12.33 -7.69
CA GLN A 5 6.01 -12.24 -7.60
C GLN A 5 6.42 -10.78 -7.78
N TYR A 6 7.19 -10.26 -6.82
CA TYR A 6 7.68 -8.90 -6.91
C TYR A 6 8.72 -8.77 -8.00
N SER A 7 8.59 -7.71 -8.80
CA SER A 7 9.66 -7.31 -9.73
C SER A 7 10.65 -6.43 -9.00
N PRO A 8 11.97 -6.63 -9.21
CA PRO A 8 12.97 -5.83 -8.50
C PRO A 8 12.83 -4.33 -8.76
N LEU A 9 13.16 -3.53 -7.75
CA LEU A 9 13.19 -2.09 -7.88
C LEU A 9 14.50 -1.65 -8.56
N ALA A 10 14.40 -0.65 -9.42
CA ALA A 10 15.57 -0.02 -10.01
C ALA A 10 16.25 0.90 -8.99
N PRO A 11 17.54 1.21 -9.16
CA PRO A 11 18.18 2.20 -8.30
C PRO A 11 17.61 3.60 -8.52
N ASN A 12 18.14 4.61 -7.81
CA ASN A 12 17.74 6.01 -7.93
C ASN A 12 16.36 6.29 -7.33
N ARG A 13 16.09 5.72 -6.17
CA ARG A 13 14.93 6.03 -5.36
C ARG A 13 13.60 5.61 -6.00
N GLN A 14 13.63 4.45 -6.67
CA GLN A 14 12.38 3.86 -7.15
C GLN A 14 11.61 3.24 -5.99
N ILE A 15 10.29 3.41 -6.00
CA ILE A 15 9.38 2.81 -5.03
C ILE A 15 8.23 2.15 -5.76
N ARG A 16 7.47 1.32 -5.06
CA ARG A 16 6.22 0.79 -5.60
C ARG A 16 5.05 1.54 -4.97
N LEU A 17 4.08 1.85 -5.80
CA LEU A 17 2.78 2.35 -5.32
C LEU A 17 1.74 1.30 -5.64
N LEU A 18 0.76 1.17 -4.77
CA LEU A 18 -0.40 0.34 -5.05
C LEU A 18 -1.44 1.17 -5.78
N LYS A 19 -1.77 0.76 -7.00
CA LYS A 19 -2.90 1.32 -7.72
C LYS A 19 -4.11 0.47 -7.35
N LEU A 20 -4.86 0.97 -6.37
CA LEU A 20 -6.04 0.27 -5.85
C LEU A 20 -7.19 0.50 -6.82
N CYS A 21 -7.70 -0.57 -7.40
CA CYS A 21 -8.76 -0.47 -8.39
C CYS A 21 -10.06 0.05 -7.79
N ALA A 22 -10.77 0.87 -8.54
CA ALA A 22 -12.11 1.31 -8.17
C ALA A 22 -13.04 0.12 -7.99
N GLY A 23 -14.03 0.27 -7.15
CA GLY A 23 -15.02 -0.77 -6.94
C GLY A 23 -15.91 -0.46 -5.76
N THR A 24 -17.03 -1.16 -5.71
CA THR A 24 -18.00 -1.05 -4.62
C THR A 24 -17.75 -2.15 -3.60
N GLU A 25 -18.45 -2.08 -2.45
CA GLU A 25 -18.28 -3.06 -1.39
C GLU A 25 -18.54 -4.50 -1.84
N ALA A 26 -19.43 -4.69 -2.80
CA ALA A 26 -19.75 -6.02 -3.31
C ALA A 26 -18.66 -6.61 -4.17
N GLU A 27 -17.75 -5.78 -4.67
CA GLU A 27 -16.70 -6.21 -5.57
C GLU A 27 -15.45 -6.64 -4.83
N LYS A 28 -14.76 -7.64 -5.37
CA LYS A 28 -13.52 -8.13 -4.82
C LYS A 28 -12.46 -7.02 -4.83
N LEU A 29 -11.72 -6.93 -3.72
CA LEU A 29 -10.64 -5.96 -3.61
C LEU A 29 -9.47 -6.37 -4.51
N SER A 30 -9.03 -5.45 -5.35
CA SER A 30 -7.94 -5.73 -6.31
C SER A 30 -7.13 -4.49 -6.61
N GLY A 31 -5.95 -4.70 -7.18
CA GLY A 31 -5.08 -3.61 -7.57
C GLY A 31 -3.86 -4.11 -8.30
N GLU A 32 -2.91 -3.23 -8.50
CA GLU A 32 -1.61 -3.57 -9.09
C GLU A 32 -0.52 -2.73 -8.48
N LEU A 33 0.69 -3.25 -8.45
CA LEU A 33 1.85 -2.52 -7.98
C LEU A 33 2.55 -1.89 -9.16
N VAL A 34 2.76 -0.58 -9.11
CA VAL A 34 3.43 0.17 -10.17
C VAL A 34 4.72 0.76 -9.63
N HIS A 35 5.76 0.76 -10.45
CA HIS A 35 7.06 1.31 -10.09
C HIS A 35 7.11 2.78 -10.49
N VAL A 36 7.49 3.64 -9.55
CA VAL A 36 7.63 5.06 -9.80
C VAL A 36 8.91 5.56 -9.14
N PHE A 37 9.46 6.66 -9.64
CA PHE A 37 10.61 7.29 -9.00
C PHE A 37 10.12 8.38 -8.07
N LEU A 38 10.56 8.31 -6.81
CA LEU A 38 10.12 9.27 -5.80
C LEU A 38 10.46 10.70 -6.19
N ASP A 39 11.60 10.89 -6.83
CA ASP A 39 12.07 12.22 -7.21
C ASP A 39 11.28 12.83 -8.38
N GLU A 40 10.47 12.02 -9.05
CA GLU A 40 9.54 12.53 -10.08
C GLU A 40 8.24 13.06 -9.48
N LYS A 41 8.15 13.08 -8.17
CA LYS A 41 7.04 13.66 -7.40
C LYS A 41 5.69 13.07 -7.77
N PRO A 42 5.53 11.73 -7.68
CA PRO A 42 4.23 11.12 -7.91
C PRO A 42 3.23 11.58 -6.86
N SER A 43 1.97 11.67 -7.24
CA SER A 43 0.90 12.02 -6.30
C SER A 43 0.30 10.74 -5.73
N PHE A 44 0.40 10.57 -4.42
CA PHE A 44 -0.10 9.38 -3.75
C PHE A 44 -0.43 9.66 -2.29
N THR A 45 -1.21 8.77 -1.70
CA THR A 45 -1.51 8.82 -0.27
C THR A 45 -0.71 7.72 0.42
N ALA A 46 -0.01 8.07 1.49
CA ALA A 46 0.70 7.08 2.31
C ALA A 46 -0.25 6.54 3.37
N LEU A 47 -0.22 5.24 3.59
CA LEU A 47 -1.06 4.58 4.58
C LEU A 47 -0.19 4.09 5.74
N SER A 48 -0.56 4.50 6.94
CA SER A 48 0.04 4.04 8.18
C SER A 48 -0.99 3.25 8.97
N TYR A 49 -0.60 2.09 9.46
CA TYR A 49 -1.48 1.24 10.25
C TYR A 49 -0.66 0.34 11.15
N ALA A 50 -1.31 -0.22 12.17
CA ALA A 50 -0.64 -1.13 13.08
C ALA A 50 -0.42 -2.48 12.40
N TRP A 51 0.83 -2.95 12.39
CA TRP A 51 1.16 -4.27 11.87
C TRP A 51 1.01 -5.28 13.00
N GLY A 52 0.22 -6.31 12.77
CA GLY A 52 0.07 -7.39 13.73
C GLY A 52 0.65 -8.67 13.17
N ASP A 53 1.66 -9.22 13.84
CA ASP A 53 2.29 -10.45 13.38
C ASP A 53 1.38 -11.66 13.47
N SER A 54 0.46 -11.63 14.43
CA SER A 54 -0.44 -12.75 14.68
C SER A 54 -1.79 -12.61 14.00
N GLN A 55 -1.99 -11.57 13.21
CA GLN A 55 -3.27 -11.36 12.57
C GLN A 55 -3.51 -12.35 11.44
N PRO A 56 -4.76 -12.80 11.28
CA PRO A 56 -5.11 -13.61 10.11
C PRO A 56 -4.78 -12.89 8.81
N ARG A 57 -4.51 -13.69 7.78
CA ARG A 57 -4.20 -13.17 6.45
C ARG A 57 -5.43 -13.29 5.57
N LYS A 58 -5.53 -12.42 4.59
CA LYS A 58 -6.63 -12.43 3.64
C LYS A 58 -6.11 -12.25 2.23
N ALA A 59 -6.75 -12.88 1.27
CA ALA A 59 -6.31 -12.84 -0.11
C ALA A 59 -6.60 -11.46 -0.72
N PHE A 60 -5.62 -10.97 -1.46
CA PHE A 60 -5.72 -9.75 -2.24
C PHE A 60 -5.31 -10.07 -3.67
N CYS A 61 -6.07 -9.57 -4.63
CA CYS A 61 -5.79 -9.80 -6.05
C CYS A 61 -4.88 -8.69 -6.57
N CYS A 62 -3.62 -9.03 -6.84
CA CYS A 62 -2.64 -8.08 -7.35
C CYS A 62 -2.22 -8.50 -8.75
N SER A 63 -2.57 -7.68 -9.76
CA SER A 63 -2.29 -7.98 -11.17
C SER A 63 -2.78 -9.37 -11.57
N ASN A 64 -3.98 -9.74 -11.12
CA ASN A 64 -4.61 -11.05 -11.35
C ASN A 64 -3.86 -12.22 -10.69
N LEU A 65 -2.97 -11.92 -9.75
CA LEU A 65 -2.23 -12.93 -9.00
C LEU A 65 -2.59 -12.84 -7.53
N LYS A 66 -2.40 -13.94 -6.81
CA LYS A 66 -2.76 -13.99 -5.40
C LYS A 66 -1.67 -13.39 -4.52
N MET A 67 -2.06 -12.52 -3.61
CA MET A 67 -1.21 -12.01 -2.56
C MET A 67 -1.97 -12.11 -1.25
N GLU A 68 -1.27 -12.44 -0.16
CA GLU A 68 -1.91 -12.47 1.15
C GLU A 68 -1.47 -11.27 1.97
N ILE A 69 -2.44 -10.56 2.52
CA ILE A 69 -2.21 -9.37 3.35
C ILE A 69 -2.92 -9.52 4.68
N GLY A 70 -2.47 -8.76 5.68
CA GLY A 70 -3.09 -8.80 6.99
C GLY A 70 -4.51 -8.21 6.95
N LEU A 71 -5.33 -8.60 7.92
CA LEU A 71 -6.70 -8.11 8.00
C LEU A 71 -6.79 -6.59 8.16
N SER A 72 -5.91 -6.00 8.96
CA SER A 72 -5.89 -4.55 9.13
C SER A 72 -5.67 -3.82 7.82
N LEU A 73 -4.69 -4.26 7.05
CA LEU A 73 -4.44 -3.66 5.75
C LEU A 73 -5.61 -3.87 4.80
N HIS A 74 -6.17 -5.07 4.79
CA HIS A 74 -7.33 -5.38 3.95
C HIS A 74 -8.50 -4.45 4.27
N SER A 75 -8.79 -4.26 5.56
CA SER A 75 -9.85 -3.37 6.00
C SER A 75 -9.60 -1.93 5.61
N ALA A 76 -8.36 -1.47 5.78
CA ALA A 76 -7.99 -0.10 5.40
C ALA A 76 -8.19 0.12 3.90
N LEU A 77 -7.75 -0.84 3.08
CA LEU A 77 -7.90 -0.73 1.63
C LEU A 77 -9.37 -0.70 1.21
N ARG A 78 -10.20 -1.52 1.84
CA ARG A 78 -11.64 -1.50 1.56
C ARG A 78 -12.25 -0.14 1.85
N ASN A 79 -11.82 0.51 2.91
CA ASN A 79 -12.34 1.82 3.28
C ASN A 79 -11.79 2.96 2.42
N LEU A 80 -10.60 2.78 1.85
CA LEU A 80 -9.97 3.79 1.01
C LEU A 80 -10.38 3.67 -0.46
N ARG A 81 -10.89 2.49 -0.85
CA ARG A 81 -11.29 2.26 -2.23
C ARG A 81 -12.42 3.20 -2.63
N GLN A 82 -12.27 3.81 -3.81
CA GLN A 82 -13.28 4.69 -4.38
C GLN A 82 -14.16 3.91 -5.35
N PRO A 83 -15.44 4.28 -5.47
CA PRO A 83 -16.35 3.52 -6.34
C PRO A 83 -16.09 3.71 -7.83
N THR A 84 -15.55 4.86 -8.24
CA THR A 84 -15.45 5.21 -9.66
C THR A 84 -14.06 5.54 -10.15
N CYS A 85 -13.06 5.62 -9.29
CA CYS A 85 -11.69 5.93 -9.71
C CYS A 85 -10.69 5.13 -8.90
N ASP A 86 -9.55 4.86 -9.53
CA ASP A 86 -8.45 4.16 -8.85
C ASP A 86 -7.75 5.10 -7.89
N THR A 87 -7.12 4.53 -6.87
CA THR A 87 -6.42 5.30 -5.84
C THR A 87 -4.97 4.84 -5.76
N LEU A 88 -4.03 5.79 -5.77
CA LEU A 88 -2.62 5.47 -5.60
C LEU A 88 -2.23 5.59 -4.14
N LEU A 89 -1.71 4.49 -3.60
CA LEU A 89 -1.37 4.38 -2.19
C LEU A 89 0.05 3.84 -2.01
N TRP A 90 0.68 4.22 -0.91
CA TRP A 90 1.88 3.56 -0.46
C TRP A 90 1.62 2.93 0.92
N ALA A 91 1.81 1.63 1.01
CA ALA A 91 1.70 0.89 2.27
C ALA A 91 2.91 -0.03 2.37
N GLY A 92 3.74 0.19 3.39
CA GLY A 92 5.01 -0.51 3.50
C GLY A 92 4.90 -2.02 3.47
N ALA A 93 3.88 -2.58 4.13
CA ALA A 93 3.71 -4.03 4.18
C ALA A 93 3.46 -4.65 2.81
N LEU A 94 2.94 -3.87 1.86
CA LEU A 94 2.57 -4.39 0.54
C LEU A 94 3.50 -3.87 -0.55
N CYS A 95 3.94 -2.63 -0.44
CA CYS A 95 4.75 -1.98 -1.47
C CYS A 95 6.24 -2.31 -1.37
N ILE A 96 6.68 -2.85 -0.23
CA ILE A 96 8.06 -3.31 -0.05
C ILE A 96 8.04 -4.83 -0.09
N ASN A 97 8.98 -5.42 -0.86
CA ASN A 97 9.17 -6.86 -0.82
C ASN A 97 9.83 -7.24 0.50
N GLN A 98 9.02 -7.70 1.46
CA GLN A 98 9.48 -7.99 2.82
C GLN A 98 10.49 -9.14 2.88
N HIS A 99 10.52 -9.99 1.86
CA HIS A 99 11.44 -11.13 1.81
C HIS A 99 12.80 -10.78 1.20
N ASP A 100 12.91 -9.61 0.58
CA ASP A 100 14.18 -9.13 0.04
C ASP A 100 14.82 -8.19 1.07
N ILE A 101 15.78 -8.71 1.81
CA ILE A 101 16.40 -7.99 2.92
C ILE A 101 17.07 -6.70 2.44
N SER A 102 17.75 -6.75 1.30
CA SER A 102 18.42 -5.59 0.75
C SER A 102 17.44 -4.49 0.37
N GLU A 103 16.37 -4.85 -0.34
CA GLU A 103 15.33 -3.90 -0.71
C GLU A 103 14.67 -3.32 0.53
N ARG A 104 14.30 -4.19 1.49
CA ARG A 104 13.64 -3.73 2.71
C ARG A 104 14.49 -2.72 3.45
N SER A 105 15.78 -2.96 3.58
CA SER A 105 16.70 -2.03 4.25
C SER A 105 16.74 -0.67 3.55
N GLN A 106 16.82 -0.68 2.23
CA GLN A 106 16.84 0.57 1.46
C GLN A 106 15.52 1.33 1.57
N GLN A 107 14.40 0.63 1.47
CA GLN A 107 13.08 1.26 1.54
C GLN A 107 12.81 1.82 2.93
N VAL A 108 13.25 1.13 3.98
CA VAL A 108 13.11 1.63 5.35
C VAL A 108 13.88 2.93 5.53
N ARG A 109 15.08 3.03 4.94
CA ARG A 109 15.85 4.29 5.00
C ARG A 109 15.15 5.43 4.27
N MET A 110 14.31 5.11 3.29
CA MET A 110 13.59 6.11 2.51
C MET A 110 12.22 6.45 3.10
N MET A 111 11.79 5.76 4.16
CA MET A 111 10.41 5.90 4.65
C MET A 111 10.05 7.33 5.00
N SER A 112 10.93 8.08 5.68
CA SER A 112 10.62 9.46 6.02
C SER A 112 10.45 10.32 4.76
N ASP A 113 11.25 10.08 3.73
CA ASP A 113 11.13 10.79 2.47
C ASP A 113 9.85 10.41 1.74
N ILE A 114 9.47 9.13 1.81
CA ILE A 114 8.24 8.65 1.17
C ILE A 114 7.02 9.32 1.83
N TYR A 115 6.97 9.33 3.16
CA TYR A 115 5.87 9.98 3.87
C TYR A 115 5.85 11.49 3.61
N ALA A 116 7.02 12.11 3.57
CA ALA A 116 7.11 13.55 3.29
C ALA A 116 6.64 13.90 1.87
N ALA A 117 6.87 13.01 0.92
CA ALA A 117 6.49 13.23 -0.48
C ALA A 117 5.02 12.94 -0.75
N ALA A 118 4.34 12.23 0.14
CA ALA A 118 2.93 11.88 -0.06
C ALA A 118 2.05 13.12 -0.05
N PHE A 119 1.00 13.11 -0.86
CA PHE A 119 0.00 14.17 -0.82
C PHE A 119 -0.67 14.25 0.55
N ALA A 120 -0.95 13.08 1.14
CA ALA A 120 -1.53 12.99 2.47
C ALA A 120 -1.11 11.67 3.09
N THR A 121 -1.14 11.60 4.42
CA THR A 121 -0.94 10.35 5.14
C THR A 121 -2.24 10.00 5.85
N VAL A 122 -2.72 8.77 5.60
CA VAL A 122 -3.89 8.23 6.28
C VAL A 122 -3.41 7.32 7.39
N ILE A 123 -3.89 7.56 8.60
CA ILE A 123 -3.59 6.70 9.74
C ILE A 123 -4.83 5.86 10.00
N TRP A 124 -4.70 4.55 9.80
CA TRP A 124 -5.82 3.62 9.99
C TRP A 124 -5.79 3.07 11.41
N LEU A 125 -6.83 3.35 12.17
CA LEU A 125 -6.93 2.96 13.58
C LEU A 125 -7.81 1.74 13.81
N GLY A 126 -8.42 1.21 12.75
CA GLY A 126 -9.29 0.04 12.83
C GLY A 126 -10.74 0.40 12.56
N GLU A 127 -11.54 -0.61 12.23
CA GLU A 127 -12.93 -0.42 11.87
C GLU A 127 -13.79 0.01 13.07
N GLU A 128 -13.44 -0.47 14.25
CA GLU A 128 -14.21 -0.17 15.45
C GLU A 128 -14.19 1.29 15.82
N SER A 129 -13.10 1.99 15.51
CA SER A 129 -13.01 3.42 15.77
C SER A 129 -13.79 4.24 14.76
N SER A 130 -14.11 3.65 13.62
CA SER A 130 -14.75 4.26 12.46
C SER A 130 -14.09 5.55 11.99
N ASP A 131 -12.92 5.86 12.49
CA ASP A 131 -12.21 7.08 12.17
C ASP A 131 -10.97 6.80 11.33
N VAL A 132 -10.93 7.43 10.18
CA VAL A 132 -9.72 7.50 9.37
C VAL A 132 -9.17 8.90 9.54
N LYS A 133 -8.03 9.01 10.20
CA LYS A 133 -7.39 10.30 10.39
C LYS A 133 -6.45 10.59 9.25
N MET A 134 -6.57 11.78 8.70
CA MET A 134 -5.69 12.24 7.63
C MET A 134 -4.79 13.33 8.16
N ALA A 135 -3.48 13.16 7.91
CA ALA A 135 -2.50 14.17 8.22
C ALA A 135 -1.89 14.65 6.91
N PHE A 136 -1.84 15.96 6.75
CA PHE A 136 -1.33 16.55 5.52
C PHE A 136 0.06 17.13 5.73
N GLY A 137 0.90 16.92 4.73
CA GLY A 137 2.12 17.62 4.46
C GLY A 137 2.95 18.07 5.64
N TRP A 138 3.79 17.26 6.03
CA TRP A 138 4.84 17.67 6.95
C TRP A 138 5.97 18.31 6.19
#